data_66971b3806f3d04657f4e5916798e9f6
#
_entry.id   66971b3806f3d04657f4e5916798e9f6
#
_cell.length_a   1.000
_cell.length_b   1.000
_cell.length_c   1.000
_cell.angle_alpha   90.00
_cell.angle_beta   90.00
_cell.angle_gamma   90.00
#
_symmetry.space_group_name_H-M   'P 1'
#
loop_
_entity.id
_entity.type
_entity.pdbx_description
1 polymer ?
#
loop_
_entity_poly.entity_id
_entity_poly.type
_entity_poly.pdbx_seq_one_letter_code
_entity_poly.pdbx_strand_id
1 'polypeptide(L)'
;LADALVPYLLSNGIQYKRNRPEMTAGSSIREANQGTYDLYLALHSNGAPEGHYGEERGIIAFYYPGSRQGQRAAELIAQELRKIYPLPNKVTTRSTTTLGEVAQSNAPAVLVEIGYHDNYSDALWLEGHWDAIAQQLARALTEFFGLPFIYPMNPAKGTVSVNWGTLNLRSYPSPSGRIIANLPNGAEVTIYGEW
;
A
#
# COMPACT_ATOMS: atom_id res chain seq x y z
N LEU A 1 6.01 3.43 -8.94
CA LEU A 1 5.76 2.62 -7.74
C LEU A 1 4.27 2.32 -7.55
N ALA A 2 3.39 3.31 -7.59
CA ALA A 2 1.96 3.06 -7.40
C ALA A 2 1.38 2.08 -8.44
N ASP A 3 1.83 2.14 -9.70
CA ASP A 3 1.44 1.15 -10.73
C ASP A 3 1.92 -0.26 -10.37
N ALA A 4 3.14 -0.40 -9.84
CA ALA A 4 3.67 -1.69 -9.40
C ALA A 4 2.92 -2.26 -8.19
N LEU A 5 2.36 -1.41 -7.32
CA LEU A 5 1.58 -1.85 -6.15
C LEU A 5 0.19 -2.39 -6.52
N VAL A 6 -0.44 -1.87 -7.57
CA VAL A 6 -1.82 -2.23 -7.95
C VAL A 6 -2.05 -3.74 -8.12
N PRO A 7 -1.22 -4.50 -8.86
CA PRO A 7 -1.41 -5.95 -8.99
C PRO A 7 -1.44 -6.67 -7.65
N TYR A 8 -0.57 -6.27 -6.71
CA TYR A 8 -0.54 -6.83 -5.36
C TYR A 8 -1.80 -6.49 -4.55
N LEU A 9 -2.34 -5.28 -4.67
CA LEU A 9 -3.60 -4.92 -4.00
C LEU A 9 -4.75 -5.78 -4.50
N LEU A 10 -4.85 -5.95 -5.82
CA LEU A 10 -5.90 -6.75 -6.45
C LEU A 10 -5.83 -8.23 -6.05
N SER A 11 -4.64 -8.84 -6.09
CA SER A 11 -4.47 -10.25 -5.70
C SER A 11 -4.83 -10.51 -4.25
N ASN A 12 -4.66 -9.51 -3.39
CA ASN A 12 -4.94 -9.61 -1.95
C ASN A 12 -6.34 -9.09 -1.56
N GLY A 13 -7.19 -8.75 -2.53
CA GLY A 13 -8.55 -8.28 -2.29
C GLY A 13 -8.64 -6.91 -1.60
N ILE A 14 -7.55 -6.12 -1.62
CA ILE A 14 -7.51 -4.78 -1.06
C ILE A 14 -8.10 -3.81 -2.09
N GLN A 15 -9.26 -3.26 -1.76
CA GLN A 15 -9.87 -2.21 -2.58
C GLN A 15 -9.09 -0.92 -2.42
N TYR A 16 -8.88 -0.22 -3.52
CA TYR A 16 -8.14 1.03 -3.51
C TYR A 16 -8.78 2.09 -4.38
N LYS A 17 -8.56 3.33 -4.01
CA LYS A 17 -8.75 4.49 -4.86
C LYS A 17 -7.41 5.22 -4.98
N ARG A 18 -7.04 5.58 -6.19
CA ARG A 18 -5.79 6.27 -6.49
C ARG A 18 -6.07 7.70 -6.91
N ASN A 19 -5.24 8.64 -6.47
CA ASN A 19 -5.26 9.99 -6.98
C ASN A 19 -4.85 10.04 -8.46
N ARG A 20 -5.35 11.01 -9.19
CA ARG A 20 -4.97 11.25 -10.58
C ARG A 20 -3.61 11.98 -10.64
N PRO A 21 -2.82 11.79 -11.70
CA PRO A 21 -1.46 12.36 -11.82
C PRO A 21 -1.41 13.89 -11.71
N GLU A 22 -2.46 14.60 -12.13
CA GLU A 22 -2.56 16.05 -12.09
C GLU A 22 -2.95 16.61 -10.71
N MET A 23 -3.25 15.76 -9.74
CA MET A 23 -3.68 16.21 -8.41
C MET A 23 -2.49 16.64 -7.57
N THR A 24 -2.69 17.70 -6.81
CA THR A 24 -1.79 18.11 -5.73
C THR A 24 -2.09 17.34 -4.45
N ALA A 25 -1.18 17.33 -3.48
CA ALA A 25 -1.43 16.75 -2.16
C ALA A 25 -2.73 17.30 -1.54
N GLY A 26 -2.95 18.62 -1.60
CA GLY A 26 -4.17 19.22 -1.06
C GLY A 26 -5.46 18.78 -1.76
N SER A 27 -5.44 18.55 -3.09
CA SER A 27 -6.62 18.02 -3.79
C SER A 27 -6.82 16.52 -3.52
N SER A 28 -5.75 15.76 -3.38
CA SER A 28 -5.80 14.34 -3.01
C SER A 28 -6.41 14.14 -1.62
N ILE A 29 -6.01 14.96 -0.65
CA ILE A 29 -6.59 14.97 0.71
C ILE A 29 -8.09 15.29 0.65
N ARG A 30 -8.48 16.36 -0.06
CA ARG A 30 -9.90 16.73 -0.16
C ARG A 30 -10.75 15.65 -0.80
N GLU A 31 -10.26 14.99 -1.85
CA GLU A 31 -10.96 13.89 -2.49
C GLU A 31 -11.06 12.66 -1.59
N ALA A 32 -9.97 12.29 -0.91
CA ALA A 32 -9.95 11.19 0.04
C ALA A 32 -10.94 11.44 1.20
N ASN A 33 -11.01 12.65 1.71
CA ASN A 33 -11.89 13.02 2.82
C ASN A 33 -13.39 13.04 2.47
N GLN A 34 -13.75 12.92 1.18
CA GLN A 34 -15.13 12.73 0.73
C GLN A 34 -15.60 11.27 0.84
N GLY A 35 -14.66 10.33 0.97
CA GLY A 35 -14.94 8.90 1.13
C GLY A 35 -14.63 8.41 2.54
N THR A 36 -14.91 7.11 2.76
CA THR A 36 -14.52 6.40 3.97
C THR A 36 -13.48 5.37 3.60
N TYR A 37 -12.28 5.48 4.18
CA TYR A 37 -11.15 4.61 3.92
C TYR A 37 -10.55 4.12 5.23
N ASP A 38 -10.07 2.87 5.22
CA ASP A 38 -9.40 2.27 6.37
C ASP A 38 -7.96 2.72 6.53
N LEU A 39 -7.35 3.20 5.44
CA LEU A 39 -6.00 3.75 5.42
C LEU A 39 -5.81 4.74 4.26
N TYR A 40 -5.16 5.86 4.53
CA TYR A 40 -4.60 6.78 3.53
C TYR A 40 -3.10 6.52 3.43
N LEU A 41 -2.62 6.10 2.26
CA LEU A 41 -1.21 5.83 2.01
C LEU A 41 -0.66 6.81 0.97
N ALA A 42 0.24 7.69 1.39
CA ALA A 42 0.98 8.59 0.51
C ALA A 42 2.39 8.03 0.25
N LEU A 43 2.77 7.94 -1.02
CA LEU A 43 4.06 7.40 -1.47
C LEU A 43 4.88 8.53 -2.09
N HIS A 44 5.98 8.87 -1.45
CA HIS A 44 6.88 9.95 -1.82
C HIS A 44 8.32 9.47 -1.90
N SER A 45 9.18 10.29 -2.49
CA SER A 45 10.64 10.24 -2.30
C SER A 45 11.08 11.54 -1.64
N ASN A 46 11.95 11.44 -0.66
CA ASN A 46 12.47 12.58 0.10
C ASN A 46 13.47 13.40 -0.70
N GLY A 47 13.69 14.62 -0.30
CA GLY A 47 14.77 15.50 -0.75
C GLY A 47 15.51 16.09 0.45
N ALA A 48 16.84 16.20 0.34
CA ALA A 48 17.63 16.81 1.40
C ALA A 48 17.37 18.34 1.46
N PRO A 49 17.53 18.95 2.66
CA PRO A 49 17.47 20.40 2.77
C PRO A 49 18.47 21.12 1.88
N GLU A 50 18.20 22.39 1.56
CA GLU A 50 19.11 23.22 0.78
C GLU A 50 20.52 23.23 1.40
N GLY A 51 21.53 23.04 0.56
CA GLY A 51 22.93 22.92 0.96
C GLY A 51 23.40 21.52 1.37
N HIS A 52 22.49 20.52 1.45
CA HIS A 52 22.80 19.15 1.85
C HIS A 52 22.45 18.11 0.79
N TYR A 53 22.34 18.54 -0.47
CA TYR A 53 21.99 17.66 -1.57
C TYR A 53 22.94 16.48 -1.70
N GLY A 54 22.37 15.26 -1.78
CA GLY A 54 23.10 14.02 -1.91
C GLY A 54 23.70 13.45 -0.61
N GLU A 55 23.59 14.15 0.52
CA GLU A 55 24.18 13.71 1.79
C GLU A 55 23.28 12.74 2.55
N GLU A 56 21.95 12.95 2.47
CA GLU A 56 20.98 12.17 3.20
C GLU A 56 20.55 10.91 2.46
N ARG A 57 20.24 9.87 3.24
CA ARG A 57 19.74 8.59 2.75
C ARG A 57 18.76 7.98 3.76
N GLY A 58 17.84 7.17 3.30
CA GLY A 58 16.98 6.40 4.19
C GLY A 58 15.50 6.41 3.80
N ILE A 59 14.72 5.70 4.57
CA ILE A 59 13.26 5.61 4.43
C ILE A 59 12.63 6.09 5.73
N ILE A 60 11.60 6.92 5.63
CA ILE A 60 10.87 7.42 6.79
C ILE A 60 9.37 7.21 6.55
N ALA A 61 8.72 6.44 7.42
CA ALA A 61 7.27 6.33 7.43
C ALA A 61 6.69 7.28 8.50
N PHE A 62 5.98 8.30 8.05
CA PHE A 62 5.37 9.31 8.90
C PHE A 62 3.93 8.95 9.23
N TYR A 63 3.52 9.22 10.47
CA TYR A 63 2.16 9.06 10.97
C TYR A 63 1.73 10.22 11.89
N TYR A 64 0.43 10.41 12.11
CA TYR A 64 -0.06 11.44 13.01
C TYR A 64 0.08 11.01 14.47
N PRO A 65 0.62 11.85 15.38
CA PRO A 65 0.73 11.52 16.81
C PRO A 65 -0.65 11.25 17.41
N GLY A 66 -0.77 10.11 18.13
CA GLY A 66 -2.06 9.65 18.70
C GLY A 66 -2.90 8.77 17.75
N SER A 67 -2.57 8.69 16.46
CA SER A 67 -3.20 7.75 15.55
C SER A 67 -2.59 6.35 15.73
N ARG A 68 -3.23 5.50 16.54
CA ARG A 68 -2.75 4.12 16.78
C ARG A 68 -2.68 3.30 15.48
N GLN A 69 -3.68 3.43 14.60
CA GLN A 69 -3.71 2.71 13.34
C GLN A 69 -2.67 3.26 12.36
N GLY A 70 -2.51 4.59 12.27
CA GLY A 70 -1.45 5.20 11.45
C GLY A 70 -0.06 4.77 11.93
N GLN A 71 0.20 4.78 13.23
CA GLN A 71 1.45 4.29 13.81
C GLN A 71 1.70 2.82 13.46
N ARG A 72 0.70 1.94 13.69
CA ARG A 72 0.80 0.52 13.36
C ARG A 72 1.11 0.28 11.89
N ALA A 73 0.42 0.97 10.99
CA ALA A 73 0.69 0.86 9.55
C ALA A 73 2.11 1.34 9.19
N ALA A 74 2.57 2.47 9.76
CA ALA A 74 3.93 2.98 9.55
C ALA A 74 5.00 1.99 10.05
N GLU A 75 4.80 1.39 11.21
CA GLU A 75 5.71 0.38 11.78
C GLU A 75 5.80 -0.87 10.91
N LEU A 76 4.68 -1.41 10.43
CA LEU A 76 4.64 -2.55 9.52
C LEU A 76 5.33 -2.24 8.18
N ILE A 77 5.07 -1.08 7.60
CA ILE A 77 5.72 -0.63 6.36
C ILE A 77 7.24 -0.53 6.57
N ALA A 78 7.68 0.10 7.65
CA ALA A 78 9.09 0.23 7.96
C ALA A 78 9.75 -1.15 8.18
N GLN A 79 9.06 -2.07 8.86
CA GLN A 79 9.55 -3.43 9.09
C GLN A 79 9.77 -4.18 7.77
N GLU A 80 8.83 -4.12 6.84
CA GLU A 80 8.94 -4.79 5.55
C GLU A 80 10.02 -4.14 4.66
N LEU A 81 10.08 -2.82 4.60
CA LEU A 81 11.08 -2.11 3.79
C LEU A 81 12.52 -2.30 4.31
N ARG A 82 12.73 -2.53 5.62
CA ARG A 82 14.04 -2.88 6.18
C ARG A 82 14.62 -4.16 5.59
N LYS A 83 13.79 -5.08 5.13
CA LYS A 83 14.24 -6.37 4.57
C LYS A 83 14.96 -6.20 3.23
N ILE A 84 14.68 -5.13 2.50
CA ILE A 84 15.18 -4.92 1.13
C ILE A 84 16.04 -3.65 0.98
N TYR A 85 15.93 -2.68 1.89
CA TYR A 85 16.69 -1.45 1.79
C TYR A 85 18.17 -1.69 2.18
N PRO A 86 19.16 -1.16 1.41
CA PRO A 86 20.58 -1.43 1.65
C PRO A 86 21.10 -1.00 3.02
N LEU A 87 20.45 -0.02 3.65
CA LEU A 87 20.80 0.51 4.96
C LEU A 87 19.61 0.36 5.93
N PRO A 88 19.31 -0.87 6.42
CA PRO A 88 18.10 -1.14 7.20
C PRO A 88 18.00 -0.31 8.49
N ASN A 89 19.11 0.10 9.06
CA ASN A 89 19.17 1.02 10.21
C ASN A 89 18.73 2.46 9.88
N LYS A 90 18.66 2.83 8.60
CA LYS A 90 18.14 4.11 8.11
C LYS A 90 16.66 4.04 7.72
N VAL A 91 15.98 2.93 7.96
CA VAL A 91 14.52 2.82 7.80
C VAL A 91 13.85 3.08 9.15
N THR A 92 13.15 4.19 9.26
CA THR A 92 12.60 4.69 10.53
C THR A 92 11.13 5.05 10.44
N THR A 93 10.49 5.22 11.58
CA THR A 93 9.15 5.81 11.69
C THR A 93 9.22 7.12 12.47
N ARG A 94 8.40 8.11 12.12
CA ARG A 94 8.31 9.38 12.84
C ARG A 94 6.87 9.88 12.92
N SER A 95 6.50 10.46 14.03
CA SER A 95 5.24 11.19 14.10
C SER A 95 5.42 12.61 13.54
N THR A 96 4.35 13.14 12.91
CA THR A 96 4.34 14.50 12.38
C THR A 96 2.95 15.13 12.46
N THR A 97 2.92 16.45 12.69
CA THR A 97 1.71 17.28 12.64
C THR A 97 1.74 18.27 11.48
N THR A 98 2.84 18.32 10.72
CA THR A 98 3.09 19.33 9.68
C THR A 98 2.87 18.83 8.26
N LEU A 99 2.99 17.52 8.01
CA LEU A 99 2.71 16.93 6.70
C LEU A 99 1.20 16.84 6.50
N GLY A 100 0.67 17.59 5.53
CA GLY A 100 -0.76 17.73 5.30
C GLY A 100 -1.47 16.40 5.06
N GLU A 101 -0.89 15.50 4.28
CA GLU A 101 -1.46 14.18 3.97
C GLU A 101 -1.60 13.28 5.20
N VAL A 102 -0.78 13.51 6.22
CA VAL A 102 -0.89 12.83 7.51
C VAL A 102 -1.82 13.56 8.48
N ALA A 103 -1.71 14.91 8.54
CA ALA A 103 -2.38 15.71 9.54
C ALA A 103 -3.84 16.04 9.22
N GLN A 104 -4.23 16.03 7.93
CA GLN A 104 -5.55 16.48 7.47
C GLN A 104 -6.41 15.34 6.90
N SER A 105 -5.91 14.10 6.89
CA SER A 105 -6.69 12.94 6.47
C SER A 105 -7.71 12.53 7.54
N ASN A 106 -8.94 12.27 7.12
CA ASN A 106 -9.97 11.69 8.00
C ASN A 106 -9.71 10.20 8.30
N ALA A 107 -9.02 9.50 7.40
CA ALA A 107 -8.59 8.13 7.61
C ALA A 107 -7.27 8.08 8.40
N PRO A 108 -6.96 6.98 9.11
CA PRO A 108 -5.60 6.70 9.55
C PRO A 108 -4.63 6.87 8.37
N ALA A 109 -3.56 7.66 8.55
CA ALA A 109 -2.70 8.03 7.44
C ALA A 109 -1.24 7.69 7.69
N VAL A 110 -0.56 7.27 6.62
CA VAL A 110 0.88 7.09 6.56
C VAL A 110 1.41 7.77 5.30
N LEU A 111 2.45 8.59 5.46
CA LEU A 111 3.24 9.10 4.36
C LEU A 111 4.61 8.43 4.42
N VAL A 112 5.01 7.78 3.34
CA VAL A 112 6.29 7.08 3.26
C VAL A 112 7.22 7.83 2.32
N GLU A 113 8.28 8.37 2.88
CA GLU A 113 9.42 8.90 2.12
C GLU A 113 10.39 7.75 1.83
N ILE A 114 10.34 7.24 0.59
CA ILE A 114 11.09 6.05 0.18
C ILE A 114 12.37 6.48 -0.51
N GLY A 115 13.47 6.58 0.25
CA GLY A 115 14.75 7.06 -0.25
C GLY A 115 14.78 8.56 -0.56
N TYR A 116 15.96 9.08 -0.86
CA TYR A 116 16.18 10.47 -1.24
C TYR A 116 16.46 10.56 -2.73
N HIS A 117 15.59 11.26 -3.48
CA HIS A 117 15.73 11.37 -4.96
C HIS A 117 16.95 12.19 -5.40
N ASP A 118 17.48 13.04 -4.53
CA ASP A 118 18.70 13.82 -4.74
C ASP A 118 19.99 13.06 -4.36
N ASN A 119 19.87 11.89 -3.72
CA ASN A 119 21.00 11.02 -3.43
C ASN A 119 21.15 9.95 -4.51
N TYR A 120 22.31 9.92 -5.19
CA TYR A 120 22.57 9.01 -6.30
C TYR A 120 22.32 7.52 -5.96
N SER A 121 22.76 7.08 -4.79
CA SER A 121 22.61 5.67 -4.40
C SER A 121 21.15 5.31 -4.10
N ASP A 122 20.38 6.22 -3.51
CA ASP A 122 18.96 5.99 -3.24
C ASP A 122 18.14 6.08 -4.52
N ALA A 123 18.42 7.06 -5.40
CA ALA A 123 17.78 7.18 -6.70
C ALA A 123 17.98 5.93 -7.56
N LEU A 124 19.22 5.43 -7.64
CA LEU A 124 19.53 4.21 -8.38
C LEU A 124 18.86 2.97 -7.77
N TRP A 125 18.81 2.88 -6.43
CA TRP A 125 18.12 1.80 -5.75
C TRP A 125 16.62 1.84 -6.02
N LEU A 126 15.99 3.01 -5.97
CA LEU A 126 14.58 3.20 -6.29
C LEU A 126 14.26 2.74 -7.71
N GLU A 127 15.04 3.17 -8.71
CA GLU A 127 14.81 2.79 -10.11
C GLU A 127 14.88 1.29 -10.34
N GLY A 128 15.75 0.59 -9.63
CA GLY A 128 15.94 -0.85 -9.76
C GLY A 128 14.97 -1.71 -8.93
N HIS A 129 14.17 -1.14 -8.02
CA HIS A 129 13.46 -1.92 -7.00
C HIS A 129 11.95 -1.62 -6.89
N TRP A 130 11.32 -1.01 -7.89
CA TRP A 130 9.89 -0.66 -7.84
C TRP A 130 8.98 -1.83 -7.46
N ASP A 131 9.21 -3.00 -8.05
CA ASP A 131 8.41 -4.20 -7.77
C ASP A 131 8.69 -4.76 -6.36
N ALA A 132 9.95 -4.86 -5.98
CA ALA A 132 10.33 -5.30 -4.64
C ALA A 132 9.76 -4.39 -3.54
N ILE A 133 9.78 -3.07 -3.75
CA ILE A 133 9.18 -2.10 -2.83
C ILE A 133 7.67 -2.30 -2.78
N ALA A 134 7.01 -2.44 -3.93
CA ALA A 134 5.57 -2.69 -4.02
C ALA A 134 5.17 -3.98 -3.30
N GLN A 135 5.95 -5.05 -3.45
CA GLN A 135 5.74 -6.30 -2.74
C GLN A 135 5.83 -6.12 -1.22
N GLN A 136 6.85 -5.41 -0.71
CA GLN A 136 6.97 -5.19 0.73
C GLN A 136 5.85 -4.29 1.27
N LEU A 137 5.45 -3.26 0.53
CA LEU A 137 4.29 -2.44 0.89
C LEU A 137 3.02 -3.30 0.96
N ALA A 138 2.80 -4.18 -0.01
CA ALA A 138 1.64 -5.08 -0.01
C ALA A 138 1.67 -6.06 1.17
N ARG A 139 2.84 -6.61 1.54
CA ARG A 139 2.99 -7.45 2.75
C ARG A 139 2.61 -6.69 4.01
N ALA A 140 3.09 -5.46 4.16
CA ALA A 140 2.72 -4.60 5.29
C ALA A 140 1.21 -4.32 5.33
N LEU A 141 0.59 -4.05 4.18
CA LEU A 141 -0.85 -3.81 4.07
C LEU A 141 -1.68 -5.06 4.37
N THR A 142 -1.29 -6.23 3.87
CA THR A 142 -1.99 -7.48 4.19
C THR A 142 -1.91 -7.79 5.69
N GLU A 143 -0.76 -7.60 6.32
CA GLU A 143 -0.62 -7.75 7.77
C GLU A 143 -1.44 -6.70 8.54
N PHE A 144 -1.48 -5.46 8.06
CA PHE A 144 -2.30 -4.40 8.65
C PHE A 144 -3.79 -4.75 8.63
N PHE A 145 -4.29 -5.32 7.53
CA PHE A 145 -5.69 -5.71 7.38
C PHE A 145 -6.00 -7.14 7.89
N GLY A 146 -5.00 -7.88 8.35
CA GLY A 146 -5.17 -9.26 8.81
C GLY A 146 -5.50 -10.22 7.67
N LEU A 147 -4.96 -9.99 6.47
CA LEU A 147 -5.14 -10.80 5.27
C LEU A 147 -3.89 -11.68 5.03
N PRO A 148 -4.04 -12.86 4.43
CA PRO A 148 -2.90 -13.60 3.91
C PRO A 148 -2.27 -12.84 2.74
N PHE A 149 -0.94 -12.93 2.58
CA PHE A 149 -0.28 -12.37 1.40
C PHE A 149 -0.34 -13.34 0.23
N ILE A 150 -0.84 -12.84 -0.91
CA ILE A 150 -0.98 -13.58 -2.17
C ILE A 150 -0.18 -12.87 -3.25
N TYR A 151 0.69 -13.60 -3.94
CA TYR A 151 1.41 -13.06 -5.09
C TYR A 151 0.44 -12.77 -6.24
N PRO A 152 0.62 -11.64 -6.96
CA PRO A 152 -0.16 -11.38 -8.15
C PRO A 152 0.19 -12.39 -9.26
N MET A 153 -0.83 -12.75 -10.03
CA MET A 153 -0.68 -13.46 -11.29
C MET A 153 -1.24 -12.62 -12.43
N ASN A 154 -0.90 -12.97 -13.65
CA ASN A 154 -1.57 -12.36 -14.79
C ASN A 154 -3.07 -12.65 -14.70
N PRO A 155 -3.94 -11.61 -14.80
CA PRO A 155 -5.38 -11.81 -14.69
C PRO A 155 -5.88 -12.88 -15.66
N ALA A 156 -6.56 -13.87 -15.13
CA ALA A 156 -7.13 -14.97 -15.90
C ALA A 156 -8.67 -14.94 -15.85
N LYS A 157 -9.32 -15.32 -16.94
CA LYS A 157 -10.75 -15.54 -16.96
C LYS A 157 -11.05 -16.92 -16.39
N GLY A 158 -12.04 -16.99 -15.51
CA GLY A 158 -12.57 -18.22 -14.95
C GLY A 158 -14.09 -18.26 -15.06
N THR A 159 -14.64 -19.45 -15.00
CA THR A 159 -16.08 -19.66 -14.94
C THR A 159 -16.42 -20.44 -13.67
N VAL A 160 -17.39 -19.95 -12.93
CA VAL A 160 -17.87 -20.65 -11.72
C VAL A 160 -18.47 -21.99 -12.11
N SER A 161 -17.97 -23.07 -11.51
CA SER A 161 -18.51 -24.42 -11.68
C SER A 161 -18.84 -24.99 -10.31
N VAL A 162 -20.12 -25.22 -10.07
CA VAL A 162 -20.64 -25.84 -8.86
C VAL A 162 -21.66 -26.93 -9.22
N ASN A 163 -21.68 -28.01 -8.45
CA ASN A 163 -22.60 -29.13 -8.70
C ASN A 163 -24.06 -28.77 -8.34
N TRP A 164 -24.22 -27.84 -7.39
CA TRP A 164 -25.54 -27.35 -6.93
C TRP A 164 -25.36 -26.01 -6.21
N GLY A 165 -26.40 -25.17 -6.23
CA GLY A 165 -26.40 -23.88 -5.54
C GLY A 165 -25.51 -22.80 -6.18
N THR A 166 -24.77 -22.08 -5.37
CA THR A 166 -23.91 -20.95 -5.77
C THR A 166 -22.56 -21.03 -5.09
N LEU A 167 -21.53 -20.42 -5.71
CA LEU A 167 -20.23 -20.22 -5.08
C LEU A 167 -20.25 -18.97 -4.20
N ASN A 168 -19.85 -19.10 -2.95
CA ASN A 168 -19.73 -17.96 -2.05
C ASN A 168 -18.49 -17.14 -2.38
N LEU A 169 -18.67 -15.88 -2.81
CA LEU A 169 -17.60 -14.89 -2.85
C LEU A 169 -17.41 -14.33 -1.44
N ARG A 170 -16.18 -14.36 -0.93
CA ARG A 170 -15.86 -13.98 0.44
C ARG A 170 -14.95 -12.75 0.48
N SER A 171 -14.98 -12.01 1.60
CA SER A 171 -14.16 -10.81 1.81
C SER A 171 -12.67 -11.06 1.88
N TYR A 172 -12.25 -12.30 2.10
CA TYR A 172 -10.84 -12.78 2.02
C TYR A 172 -10.84 -14.30 1.81
N PRO A 173 -9.73 -14.90 1.34
CA PRO A 173 -9.66 -16.32 0.97
C PRO A 173 -9.62 -17.23 2.21
N SER A 174 -10.76 -17.43 2.85
CA SER A 174 -10.95 -18.32 4.00
C SER A 174 -12.40 -18.74 4.12
N PRO A 175 -12.68 -19.98 4.56
CA PRO A 175 -14.04 -20.40 4.92
C PRO A 175 -14.72 -19.52 5.96
N SER A 176 -13.94 -18.87 6.84
CA SER A 176 -14.43 -17.92 7.84
C SER A 176 -14.64 -16.50 7.31
N GLY A 177 -14.18 -16.18 6.09
CA GLY A 177 -14.40 -14.90 5.45
C GLY A 177 -15.90 -14.61 5.27
N ARG A 178 -16.30 -13.36 5.57
CA ARG A 178 -17.70 -12.93 5.38
C ARG A 178 -18.13 -13.10 3.93
N ILE A 179 -19.28 -13.71 3.68
CA ILE A 179 -19.85 -13.81 2.34
C ILE A 179 -20.30 -12.42 1.90
N ILE A 180 -19.76 -11.95 0.77
CA ILE A 180 -20.07 -10.63 0.18
C ILE A 180 -20.97 -10.75 -1.04
N ALA A 181 -20.96 -11.91 -1.72
CA ALA A 181 -21.86 -12.22 -2.83
C ALA A 181 -21.99 -13.73 -3.01
N ASN A 182 -23.01 -14.15 -3.76
CA ASN A 182 -23.20 -15.52 -4.23
C ASN A 182 -23.12 -15.52 -5.77
N LEU A 183 -22.22 -16.29 -6.30
CA LEU A 183 -21.99 -16.39 -7.74
C LEU A 183 -22.70 -17.62 -8.28
N PRO A 184 -23.62 -17.49 -9.26
CA PRO A 184 -24.30 -18.64 -9.86
C PRO A 184 -23.34 -19.49 -10.69
N ASN A 185 -23.68 -20.73 -10.91
CA ASN A 185 -22.99 -21.62 -11.85
C ASN A 185 -22.95 -20.97 -13.23
N GLY A 186 -21.78 -20.98 -13.89
CA GLY A 186 -21.57 -20.35 -15.18
C GLY A 186 -21.19 -18.85 -15.12
N ALA A 187 -21.18 -18.23 -13.94
CA ALA A 187 -20.74 -16.83 -13.82
C ALA A 187 -19.27 -16.67 -14.24
N GLU A 188 -18.98 -15.66 -15.05
CA GLU A 188 -17.61 -15.29 -15.38
C GLU A 188 -16.96 -14.48 -14.25
N VAL A 189 -15.71 -14.79 -13.94
CA VAL A 189 -14.89 -14.10 -12.94
C VAL A 189 -13.52 -13.78 -13.52
N THR A 190 -12.86 -12.78 -12.94
CA THR A 190 -11.44 -12.51 -13.19
C THR A 190 -10.63 -12.88 -11.95
N ILE A 191 -9.63 -13.73 -12.14
CA ILE A 191 -8.75 -14.24 -11.07
C ILE A 191 -7.46 -13.43 -11.13
N TYR A 192 -7.08 -12.81 -10.00
CA TYR A 192 -5.88 -11.97 -9.86
C TYR A 192 -4.76 -12.63 -9.03
N GLY A 193 -5.04 -13.75 -8.39
CA GLY A 193 -4.09 -14.51 -7.58
C GLY A 193 -4.68 -15.83 -7.12
N GLU A 194 -3.83 -16.75 -6.72
CA GLU A 194 -4.19 -18.06 -6.15
C GLU A 194 -3.58 -18.19 -4.75
N TRP A 195 -4.31 -18.85 -3.86
CA TRP A 195 -3.93 -19.07 -2.45
C TRP A 195 -3.85 -20.55 -2.12
#